data_ba5ecdc849ca78c129c4441ab51b6f17
#
_entry.id   ba5ecdc849ca78c129c4441ab51b6f17
#
_cell.length_a   1.000
_cell.length_b   1.000
_cell.length_c   1.000
_cell.angle_alpha   90.00
_cell.angle_beta   90.00
_cell.angle_gamma   90.00
#
_symmetry.space_group_name_H-M   'P 1'
#
loop_
_entity.id
_entity.type
_entity.pdbx_description
1 polymer ?
#
loop_
_entity_poly.entity_id
_entity_poly.type
_entity_poly.pdbx_seq_one_letter_code
_entity_poly.pdbx_strand_id
1 'polypeptide(L)' 'MITEQKVNSFLLLAEELNFSRAAQKLYISQQALSAQISALENDLGFPLFVRT' A
#
# COMPACT_ATOMS: atom_id res chain seq x y z
N MET A 1 -7.40 9.00 -9.49
CA MET A 1 -6.20 8.84 -10.32
C MET A 1 -5.09 8.18 -9.52
N ILE A 2 -4.41 7.21 -10.12
CA ILE A 2 -3.32 6.50 -9.47
C ILE A 2 -2.07 7.36 -9.50
N THR A 3 -1.48 7.63 -8.36
CA THR A 3 -0.26 8.41 -8.27
C THR A 3 0.96 7.50 -8.23
N GLU A 4 2.11 8.06 -8.61
CA GLU A 4 3.37 7.34 -8.54
C GLU A 4 3.68 6.87 -7.11
N GLN A 5 3.35 7.70 -6.12
CA GLN A 5 3.55 7.34 -4.72
C GLN A 5 2.75 6.11 -4.32
N LYS A 6 1.49 6.01 -4.77
CA LYS A 6 0.65 4.85 -4.48
C LYS A 6 1.21 3.59 -5.13
N VAL A 7 1.69 3.70 -6.36
CA VAL A 7 2.30 2.57 -7.07
C VAL A 7 3.56 2.11 -6.36
N ASN A 8 4.40 3.04 -5.92
CA ASN A 8 5.61 2.72 -5.18
C ASN A 8 5.29 2.02 -3.86
N SER A 9 4.27 2.50 -3.15
CA SER A 9 3.83 1.87 -1.90
C SER A 9 3.35 0.44 -2.15
N PHE A 10 2.58 0.23 -3.22
CA PHE A 10 2.10 -1.10 -3.59
C PHE A 10 3.25 -2.05 -3.91
N LEU A 11 4.21 -1.59 -4.73
CA LEU A 11 5.34 -2.42 -5.12
C LEU A 11 6.19 -2.82 -3.91
N LEU A 12 6.43 -1.88 -3.01
CA LEU A 12 7.20 -2.16 -1.80
C LEU A 12 6.45 -3.13 -0.89
N LEU A 13 5.16 -2.95 -0.74
CA LEU A 13 4.33 -3.84 0.07
C LEU A 13 4.33 -5.26 -0.50
N ALA A 14 4.21 -5.39 -1.83
CA ALA A 14 4.24 -6.69 -2.49
C ALA A 14 5.58 -7.38 -2.28
N GLU A 15 6.67 -6.62 -2.29
CA GLU A 15 8.01 -7.14 -2.08
C GLU A 15 8.22 -7.59 -0.64
N GLU A 16 7.78 -6.76 0.33
CA GLU A 16 7.99 -7.06 1.74
C GLU A 16 6.98 -8.05 2.29
N LEU A 17 5.78 -8.09 1.73
CA LEU A 17 4.66 -8.92 2.20
C LEU A 17 4.33 -8.65 3.67
N ASN A 18 4.55 -7.41 4.13
CA ASN A 18 4.36 -7.02 5.53
C ASN A 18 4.12 -5.52 5.60
N PHE A 19 2.92 -5.12 6.05
CA PHE A 19 2.54 -3.71 6.14
C PHE A 19 3.45 -2.91 7.07
N SER A 20 3.78 -3.47 8.24
CA SER A 20 4.64 -2.78 9.21
C SER A 20 6.01 -2.49 8.62
N ARG A 21 6.60 -3.47 7.98
CA ARG A 21 7.93 -3.35 7.43
C ARG A 21 7.97 -2.39 6.25
N ALA A 22 6.97 -2.49 5.37
CA ALA A 22 6.85 -1.57 4.24
C ALA A 22 6.69 -0.14 4.71
N ALA A 23 5.85 0.08 5.73
CA ALA A 23 5.63 1.41 6.30
C ALA A 23 6.93 1.97 6.88
N GLN A 24 7.71 1.14 7.58
CA GLN A 24 9.00 1.56 8.12
C GLN A 24 9.95 2.03 7.02
N LYS A 25 10.00 1.30 5.92
CA LYS A 25 10.87 1.66 4.80
C LYS A 25 10.42 2.95 4.12
N LEU A 26 9.13 3.24 4.15
CA LEU A 26 8.58 4.46 3.57
C LEU A 26 8.57 5.62 4.56
N TYR A 27 8.97 5.38 5.81
CA TYR A 27 8.98 6.40 6.87
C TYR A 27 7.58 6.94 7.15
N ILE A 28 6.57 6.07 7.10
CA ILE A 28 5.19 6.42 7.40
C ILE A 28 4.60 5.41 8.39
N SER A 29 3.45 5.74 8.97
CA SER A 29 2.76 4.81 9.85
C SER A 29 2.12 3.69 9.05
N GLN A 30 1.88 2.55 9.71
CA GLN A 30 1.18 1.44 9.08
C GLN A 30 -0.22 1.84 8.65
N GLN A 31 -0.88 2.69 9.44
CA GLN A 31 -2.21 3.19 9.11
C GLN A 31 -2.19 4.03 7.84
N ALA A 32 -1.17 4.87 7.69
CA ALA A 32 -1.03 5.69 6.48
C ALA A 32 -0.81 4.83 5.25
N LEU A 33 0.03 3.79 5.37
CA LEU A 33 0.26 2.87 4.27
C LEU A 33 -1.02 2.13 3.91
N SER A 34 -1.76 1.66 4.90
CA SER A 34 -3.02 0.96 4.68
C SER A 34 -4.02 1.86 3.95
N ALA A 35 -4.08 3.14 4.32
CA ALA A 35 -4.95 4.12 3.65
C ALA A 35 -4.55 4.32 2.20
N GLN A 36 -3.24 4.40 1.91
CA GLN A 36 -2.75 4.53 0.54
C GLN A 36 -3.13 3.32 -0.32
N ILE A 37 -2.97 2.14 0.23
CA ILE A 37 -3.31 0.90 -0.49
C ILE A 37 -4.81 0.81 -0.71
N SER A 38 -5.62 1.19 0.28
CA SER A 38 -7.08 1.21 0.12
C SER A 38 -7.51 2.18 -0.98
N ALA A 39 -6.88 3.34 -1.05
CA ALA A 39 -7.16 4.31 -2.11
C ALA A 39 -6.79 3.77 -3.47
N LEU A 40 -5.67 3.07 -3.58
CA LEU A 40 -5.24 2.45 -4.82
C LEU A 40 -6.23 1.36 -5.25
N GLU A 41 -6.65 0.52 -4.33
CA GLU A 41 -7.65 -0.52 -4.60
C GLU A 41 -8.96 0.09 -5.07
N ASN A 42 -9.35 1.21 -4.48
CA ASN A 42 -10.54 1.94 -4.87
C ASN A 42 -10.45 2.46 -6.31
N ASP A 43 -9.29 3.00 -6.67
CA ASP A 43 -9.03 3.49 -8.02
C ASP A 43 -9.08 2.35 -9.05
N LEU A 44 -8.60 1.17 -8.67
CA LEU A 44 -8.57 0.01 -9.56
C LEU A 44 -9.90 -0.76 -9.58
N GLY A 45 -10.71 -0.60 -8.55
CA GLY A 45 -12.00 -1.27 -8.45
C GLY A 45 -11.95 -2.72 -7.96
N PHE A 46 -10.80 -3.16 -7.43
CA PHE A 46 -10.68 -4.52 -6.87
C PHE A 46 -9.56 -4.53 -5.82
N PRO A 47 -9.64 -5.47 -4.86
CA PRO A 47 -8.59 -5.58 -3.85
C PRO A 47 -7.30 -6.14 -4.43
N LEU A 48 -6.17 -5.63 -3.97
CA LEU A 48 -4.85 -6.09 -4.41
C LEU A 48 -4.26 -7.12 -3.46
N PHE A 49 -4.66 -7.06 -2.19
CA PHE A 49 -4.16 -7.97 -1.15
C PHE A 49 -5.31 -8.54 -0.35
N VAL A 50 -5.16 -9.80 0.03
CA VAL A 50 -6.07 -10.41 0.99
C VAL A 50 -5.61 -10.02 2.39
N ARG A 51 -6.48 -9.34 3.12
CA ARG A 51 -6.20 -8.92 4.50
C ARG A 51 -7.05 -9.75 5.44
N THR A 52 -6.40 -10.43 6.31
CA THR A 52 -7.09 -11.23 7.33
C THR A 52 -7.02 -10.56 8.68
#